data_2d15f13cfa5b5404f039346047cfad1c
#
_entry.id   2d15f13cfa5b5404f039346047cfad1c
#
_cell.length_a   1.000
_cell.length_b   1.000
_cell.length_c   1.000
_cell.angle_alpha   90.00
_cell.angle_beta   90.00
_cell.angle_gamma   90.00
#
_symmetry.space_group_name_H-M   'P 1'
#
loop_
_entity.id
_entity.type
_entity.pdbx_description
1 polymer ?
#
loop_
_entity_poly.entity_id
_entity_poly.type
_entity_poly.pdbx_seq_one_letter_code
_entity_poly.pdbx_strand_id
1 'polypeptide(L)'
;NQGGLDSKNAAILRSMEQFFPQPWKVEPRGTRIGEKTYLEYGDKFDWPSMEAEESDRRNFCYGLRDQIGVLCDGTVVPCCLDSDGTISLGNLFRQEMEEILHSPLAQEIYNGFSQGAAVHPMCRRCGFAKRFSY
;
A
#
# COMPACT_ATOMS: atom_id res chain seq x y z
N ASN A 1 -0.44 12.93 -7.72
CA ASN A 1 -0.75 14.24 -8.31
C ASN A 1 -1.64 15.02 -7.39
N GLN A 2 -1.10 16.06 -6.80
CA GLN A 2 -1.89 17.01 -6.05
C GLN A 2 -2.92 17.64 -7.00
N GLY A 3 -4.21 17.33 -6.82
CA GLY A 3 -5.30 17.94 -7.52
C GLY A 3 -5.54 17.54 -8.97
N GLY A 4 -4.96 16.51 -9.42
CA GLY A 4 -5.45 15.52 -10.35
C GLY A 4 -5.83 15.82 -11.79
N LEU A 5 -5.76 16.96 -12.34
CA LEU A 5 -6.06 17.16 -13.75
C LEU A 5 -4.80 17.43 -14.59
N ASP A 6 -3.83 16.53 -14.51
CA ASP A 6 -2.76 16.50 -15.49
C ASP A 6 -3.27 15.92 -16.84
N SER A 7 -2.47 16.07 -17.88
CA SER A 7 -2.83 15.60 -19.23
C SER A 7 -3.09 14.09 -19.30
N LYS A 8 -2.43 13.28 -18.43
CA LYS A 8 -2.64 11.83 -18.37
C LYS A 8 -3.98 11.49 -17.74
N ASN A 9 -4.35 12.14 -16.64
CA ASN A 9 -5.65 11.93 -16.01
C ASN A 9 -6.78 12.35 -16.95
N ALA A 10 -6.64 13.48 -17.66
CA ALA A 10 -7.61 13.90 -18.65
C ALA A 10 -7.77 12.89 -19.80
N ALA A 11 -6.68 12.28 -20.25
CA ALA A 11 -6.74 11.24 -21.29
C ALA A 11 -7.43 9.96 -20.78
N ILE A 12 -7.13 9.54 -19.54
CA ILE A 12 -7.77 8.39 -18.88
C ILE A 12 -9.27 8.63 -18.74
N LEU A 13 -9.68 9.81 -18.25
CA LEU A 13 -11.10 10.16 -18.07
C LEU A 13 -11.85 10.13 -19.41
N ARG A 14 -11.29 10.70 -20.47
CA ARG A 14 -11.89 10.60 -21.82
C ARG A 14 -12.04 9.17 -22.31
N SER A 15 -11.06 8.30 -22.03
CA SER A 15 -11.18 6.88 -22.37
C SER A 15 -12.27 6.20 -21.55
N MET A 16 -12.40 6.54 -20.27
CA MET A 16 -13.44 5.97 -19.39
C MET A 16 -14.84 6.39 -19.82
N GLU A 17 -15.03 7.61 -20.32
CA GLU A 17 -16.32 8.09 -20.83
C GLU A 17 -16.87 7.28 -22.01
N GLN A 18 -15.98 6.64 -22.77
CA GLN A 18 -16.40 5.75 -23.86
C GLN A 18 -17.07 4.47 -23.37
N PHE A 19 -16.66 3.98 -22.18
CA PHE A 19 -17.19 2.75 -21.57
C PHE A 19 -18.25 3.04 -20.50
N PHE A 20 -18.17 4.20 -19.89
CA PHE A 20 -19.06 4.66 -18.83
C PHE A 20 -19.64 6.04 -19.20
N PRO A 21 -20.75 6.06 -19.98
CA PRO A 21 -21.31 7.32 -20.45
C PRO A 21 -21.74 8.25 -19.30
N GLN A 22 -21.58 9.53 -19.51
CA GLN A 22 -22.10 10.59 -18.64
C GLN A 22 -23.65 10.60 -18.61
N PRO A 23 -24.28 11.12 -17.51
CA PRO A 23 -23.66 11.87 -16.40
C PRO A 23 -23.16 10.96 -15.28
N TRP A 24 -21.97 11.24 -14.77
CA TRP A 24 -21.43 10.63 -13.58
C TRP A 24 -21.98 11.34 -12.33
N LYS A 25 -22.17 10.58 -11.25
CA LYS A 25 -22.79 11.11 -10.04
C LYS A 25 -21.81 11.12 -8.88
N VAL A 26 -21.59 12.30 -8.29
CA VAL A 26 -20.78 12.42 -7.07
C VAL A 26 -21.58 11.87 -5.89
N GLU A 27 -21.00 10.93 -5.18
CA GLU A 27 -21.56 10.26 -3.99
C GLU A 27 -20.50 10.25 -2.87
N PRO A 28 -20.87 9.99 -1.60
CA PRO A 28 -19.90 9.96 -0.49
C PRO A 28 -18.74 8.99 -0.68
N ARG A 29 -18.96 7.91 -1.43
CA ARG A 29 -17.95 6.87 -1.75
C ARG A 29 -17.05 7.26 -2.92
N GLY A 30 -17.28 8.36 -3.58
CA GLY A 30 -16.57 8.77 -4.79
C GLY A 30 -17.52 9.09 -5.95
N THR A 31 -16.99 9.31 -7.14
CA THR A 31 -17.82 9.56 -8.32
C THR A 31 -18.29 8.25 -8.92
N ARG A 32 -19.59 7.97 -8.81
CA ARG A 32 -20.20 6.79 -9.42
C ARG A 32 -20.25 6.94 -10.94
N ILE A 33 -19.62 6.05 -11.64
CA ILE A 33 -19.51 6.03 -13.11
C ILE A 33 -20.26 4.86 -13.75
N GLY A 34 -20.64 3.85 -12.95
CA GLY A 34 -21.41 2.67 -13.38
C GLY A 34 -22.18 2.06 -12.21
N GLU A 35 -22.89 0.97 -12.43
CA GLU A 35 -23.79 0.37 -11.44
C GLU A 35 -23.10 0.09 -10.09
N LYS A 36 -21.89 -0.51 -10.14
CA LYS A 36 -21.06 -0.84 -8.97
C LYS A 36 -19.63 -0.31 -9.11
N THR A 37 -19.44 0.70 -9.98
CA THR A 37 -18.13 1.22 -10.32
C THR A 37 -18.00 2.66 -9.89
N TYR A 38 -16.94 2.94 -9.14
CA TYR A 38 -16.68 4.26 -8.58
C TYR A 38 -15.29 4.73 -9.01
N LEU A 39 -15.17 6.01 -9.32
CA LEU A 39 -13.93 6.71 -9.56
C LEU A 39 -13.54 7.45 -8.29
N GLU A 40 -12.40 7.13 -7.74
CA GLU A 40 -11.82 7.81 -6.59
C GLU A 40 -10.49 8.43 -6.97
N TYR A 41 -10.18 9.57 -6.37
CA TYR A 41 -8.89 10.23 -6.51
C TYR A 41 -8.08 10.02 -5.24
N GLY A 42 -6.82 9.62 -5.41
CA GLY A 42 -5.89 9.45 -4.31
C GLY A 42 -4.60 10.23 -4.58
N ASP A 43 -3.95 10.65 -3.52
CA ASP A 43 -2.64 11.27 -3.63
C ASP A 43 -1.61 10.27 -4.13
N LYS A 44 -0.76 10.71 -5.03
CA LYS A 44 0.41 9.94 -5.42
C LYS A 44 1.34 9.81 -4.21
N PHE A 45 1.90 8.64 -4.04
CA PHE A 45 2.95 8.39 -3.06
C PHE A 45 4.19 7.80 -3.73
N ASP A 46 5.34 7.97 -3.10
CA ASP A 46 6.57 7.35 -3.55
C ASP A 46 6.60 5.90 -3.08
N TRP A 47 6.87 4.99 -4.04
CA TRP A 47 6.99 3.57 -3.74
C TRP A 47 8.13 3.34 -2.75
N PRO A 48 7.98 2.43 -1.78
CA PRO A 48 9.08 2.12 -0.87
C PRO A 48 10.29 1.60 -1.63
N SER A 49 11.44 2.15 -1.32
CA SER A 49 12.74 1.75 -1.89
C SER A 49 13.83 1.93 -0.87
N MET A 50 14.81 1.02 -0.86
CA MET A 50 15.99 1.15 0.01
C MET A 50 16.87 2.36 -0.36
N GLU A 51 16.71 2.89 -1.57
CA GLU A 51 17.42 4.07 -2.08
C GLU A 51 16.72 5.40 -1.76
N ALA A 52 15.44 5.35 -1.38
CA ALA A 52 14.69 6.55 -1.02
C ALA A 52 15.16 7.12 0.33
N GLU A 53 14.96 8.42 0.52
CA GLU A 53 15.27 9.07 1.80
C GLU A 53 14.38 8.55 2.92
N GLU A 54 14.97 8.37 4.10
CA GLU A 54 14.21 8.02 5.30
C GLU A 54 13.28 9.17 5.68
N SER A 55 12.03 8.82 5.92
CA SER A 55 11.09 9.72 6.58
C SER A 55 11.24 9.62 8.11
N ASP A 56 10.70 10.62 8.81
CA ASP A 56 10.66 10.62 10.26
C ASP A 56 10.01 9.32 10.79
N ARG A 57 10.54 8.76 11.88
CA ARG A 57 10.26 7.39 12.35
C ARG A 57 8.83 7.17 12.87
N ARG A 58 8.05 8.21 13.02
CA ARG A 58 6.66 8.12 13.50
C ARG A 58 5.72 7.80 12.34
N ASN A 59 5.63 6.51 12.01
CA ASN A 59 4.72 6.03 10.98
C ASN A 59 3.91 4.85 11.51
N PHE A 60 2.60 5.01 11.56
CA PHE A 60 1.68 3.91 11.70
C PHE A 60 1.51 3.22 10.33
N CYS A 61 1.38 1.90 10.32
CA CYS A 61 1.08 1.14 9.11
C CYS A 61 0.23 -0.09 9.44
N TYR A 62 -0.61 -0.48 8.50
CA TYR A 62 -1.45 -1.68 8.61
C TYR A 62 -0.73 -2.97 8.18
N GLY A 63 0.51 -2.89 7.71
CA GLY A 63 1.34 -4.06 7.39
C GLY A 63 1.48 -5.00 8.58
N LEU A 64 1.35 -6.31 8.36
CA LEU A 64 1.31 -7.38 9.37
C LEU A 64 0.15 -7.30 10.36
N ARG A 65 -0.60 -6.23 10.41
CA ARG A 65 -1.78 -6.09 11.25
C ARG A 65 -3.06 -6.51 10.52
N ASP A 66 -3.32 -5.91 9.37
CA ASP A 66 -4.55 -6.10 8.61
C ASP A 66 -4.27 -6.68 7.21
N GLN A 67 -3.01 -6.80 6.85
CA GLN A 67 -2.58 -7.34 5.56
C GLN A 67 -1.19 -7.94 5.62
N ILE A 68 -0.97 -8.93 4.76
CA ILE A 68 0.34 -9.48 4.38
C ILE A 68 0.38 -9.62 2.87
N GLY A 69 1.55 -9.80 2.28
CA GLY A 69 1.73 -10.22 0.90
C GLY A 69 2.34 -11.62 0.83
N VAL A 70 1.98 -12.37 -0.21
CA VAL A 70 2.63 -13.64 -0.55
C VAL A 70 3.07 -13.56 -2.00
N LEU A 71 4.35 -13.71 -2.25
CA LEU A 71 4.91 -13.69 -3.60
C LEU A 71 4.76 -15.05 -4.28
N CYS A 72 4.94 -15.10 -5.59
CA CYS A 72 4.73 -16.30 -6.39
C CYS A 72 5.65 -17.48 -6.02
N ASP A 73 6.80 -17.19 -5.40
CA ASP A 73 7.76 -18.16 -4.89
C ASP A 73 7.47 -18.62 -3.44
N GLY A 74 6.32 -18.19 -2.88
CA GLY A 74 5.91 -18.48 -1.51
C GLY A 74 6.50 -17.56 -0.45
N THR A 75 7.33 -16.57 -0.81
CA THR A 75 7.88 -15.61 0.15
C THR A 75 6.76 -14.77 0.75
N VAL A 76 6.73 -14.68 2.08
CA VAL A 76 5.78 -13.86 2.82
C VAL A 76 6.44 -12.52 3.15
N VAL A 77 5.71 -11.43 2.85
CA VAL A 77 6.15 -10.04 3.05
C VAL A 77 5.12 -9.26 3.88
N PRO A 78 5.52 -8.16 4.55
CA PRO A 78 4.62 -7.43 5.45
C PRO A 78 3.44 -6.74 4.76
N CYS A 79 3.55 -6.42 3.47
CA CYS A 79 2.49 -5.76 2.70
C CYS A 79 2.71 -5.90 1.20
N CYS A 80 1.70 -5.56 0.40
CA CYS A 80 1.74 -5.63 -1.06
C CYS A 80 2.71 -4.65 -1.74
N LEU A 81 3.27 -3.68 -1.02
CA LEU A 81 4.24 -2.75 -1.57
C LEU A 81 5.68 -3.30 -1.60
N ASP A 82 5.92 -4.40 -0.93
CA ASP A 82 7.19 -5.13 -0.98
C ASP A 82 7.13 -6.21 -2.07
N SER A 83 7.02 -5.78 -3.32
CA SER A 83 6.91 -6.67 -4.48
C SER A 83 8.15 -7.50 -4.75
N ASP A 84 9.29 -7.06 -4.27
CA ASP A 84 10.59 -7.68 -4.52
C ASP A 84 11.04 -8.61 -3.36
N GLY A 85 10.25 -8.68 -2.30
CA GLY A 85 10.57 -9.53 -1.14
C GLY A 85 11.76 -9.04 -0.32
N THR A 86 11.99 -7.73 -0.31
CA THR A 86 13.08 -7.10 0.47
C THR A 86 12.96 -7.41 1.96
N ILE A 87 11.72 -7.51 2.47
CA ILE A 87 11.41 -7.91 3.84
C ILE A 87 10.85 -9.33 3.83
N SER A 88 11.69 -10.31 3.65
CA SER A 88 11.28 -11.72 3.71
C SER A 88 11.02 -12.12 5.16
N LEU A 89 9.77 -12.43 5.49
CA LEU A 89 9.37 -12.94 6.82
C LEU A 89 9.53 -14.44 6.94
N GLY A 90 9.51 -15.16 5.82
CA GLY A 90 9.58 -16.60 5.69
C GLY A 90 9.00 -17.06 4.36
N ASN A 91 8.82 -18.37 4.18
CA ASN A 91 8.32 -18.94 2.92
C ASN A 91 7.33 -20.07 3.17
N LEU A 92 6.13 -19.96 2.61
CA LEU A 92 5.02 -20.91 2.79
C LEU A 92 5.25 -22.29 2.20
N PHE A 93 6.24 -22.45 1.33
CA PHE A 93 6.61 -23.79 0.84
C PHE A 93 7.52 -24.55 1.82
N ARG A 94 7.93 -23.90 2.92
CA ARG A 94 8.89 -24.46 3.91
C ARG A 94 8.42 -24.34 5.35
N GLN A 95 7.47 -23.46 5.63
CA GLN A 95 7.04 -23.09 6.97
C GLN A 95 5.53 -22.88 7.02
N GLU A 96 4.93 -23.14 8.17
CA GLU A 96 3.54 -22.78 8.41
C GLU A 96 3.38 -21.26 8.59
N MET A 97 2.23 -20.72 8.18
CA MET A 97 1.95 -19.28 8.29
C MET A 97 2.11 -18.78 9.74
N GLU A 98 1.69 -19.57 10.71
CA GLU A 98 1.79 -19.22 12.12
C GLU A 98 3.24 -19.04 12.56
N GLU A 99 4.15 -19.93 12.14
CA GLU A 99 5.58 -19.81 12.42
C GLU A 99 6.16 -18.52 11.81
N ILE A 100 5.78 -18.22 10.58
CA ILE A 100 6.24 -17.01 9.87
C ILE A 100 5.79 -15.75 10.61
N LEU A 101 4.51 -15.67 11.01
CA LEU A 101 3.96 -14.51 11.71
C LEU A 101 4.52 -14.36 13.14
N HIS A 102 4.99 -15.45 13.75
CA HIS A 102 5.67 -15.42 15.05
C HIS A 102 7.20 -15.30 14.94
N SER A 103 7.76 -15.17 13.73
CA SER A 103 9.18 -14.94 13.55
C SER A 103 9.65 -13.65 14.24
N PRO A 104 10.90 -13.56 14.70
CA PRO A 104 11.42 -12.36 15.37
C PRO A 104 11.22 -11.08 14.54
N LEU A 105 11.48 -11.14 13.23
CA LEU A 105 11.34 -9.99 12.34
C LEU A 105 9.87 -9.57 12.17
N ALA A 106 8.94 -10.52 12.01
CA ALA A 106 7.52 -10.22 11.91
C ALA A 106 7.01 -9.54 13.19
N GLN A 107 7.39 -10.07 14.34
CA GLN A 107 7.01 -9.53 15.65
C GLN A 107 7.63 -8.14 15.89
N GLU A 108 8.87 -7.93 15.50
CA GLU A 108 9.53 -6.62 15.61
C GLU A 108 8.80 -5.56 14.78
N ILE A 109 8.47 -5.86 13.53
CA ILE A 109 7.73 -4.95 12.64
C ILE A 109 6.32 -4.67 13.17
N TYR A 110 5.59 -5.72 13.58
CA TYR A 110 4.24 -5.59 14.13
C TYR A 110 4.22 -4.72 15.40
N ASN A 111 5.12 -4.99 16.33
CA ASN A 111 5.23 -4.25 17.58
C ASN A 111 5.67 -2.80 17.32
N GLY A 112 6.60 -2.58 16.39
CA GLY A 112 7.01 -1.25 15.98
C GLY A 112 5.83 -0.43 15.46
N PHE A 113 5.05 -0.95 14.53
CA PHE A 113 3.86 -0.26 14.03
C PHE A 113 2.79 -0.04 15.09
N SER A 114 2.61 -0.98 16.01
CA SER A 114 1.69 -0.84 17.15
C SER A 114 2.09 0.31 18.09
N GLN A 115 3.38 0.66 18.10
CA GLN A 115 3.94 1.80 18.86
C GLN A 115 4.09 3.06 17.98
N GLY A 116 3.59 3.06 16.76
CA GLY A 116 3.71 4.17 15.82
C GLY A 116 5.13 4.36 15.26
N ALA A 117 5.92 3.29 15.22
CA ALA A 117 7.31 3.34 14.73
C ALA A 117 7.55 2.33 13.61
N ALA A 118 8.08 2.80 12.47
CA ALA A 118 8.60 1.93 11.43
C ALA A 118 10.01 1.46 11.80
N VAL A 119 10.17 0.17 12.10
CA VAL A 119 11.47 -0.40 12.53
C VAL A 119 12.35 -0.81 11.35
N HIS A 120 11.76 -1.38 10.29
CA HIS A 120 12.52 -1.81 9.13
C HIS A 120 12.92 -0.63 8.24
N PRO A 121 14.17 -0.58 7.70
CA PRO A 121 14.66 0.52 6.88
C PRO A 121 13.77 0.85 5.66
N MET A 122 13.24 -0.16 4.96
CA MET A 122 12.34 0.03 3.85
C MET A 122 11.00 0.66 4.28
N CYS A 123 10.47 0.26 5.44
CA CYS A 123 9.23 0.84 5.98
C CYS A 123 9.41 2.32 6.37
N ARG A 124 10.60 2.71 6.82
CA ARG A 124 10.95 4.10 7.08
C ARG A 124 11.04 4.97 5.82
N ARG A 125 11.21 4.34 4.65
CA ARG A 125 11.29 4.98 3.32
C ARG A 125 10.00 4.88 2.53
N CYS A 126 8.92 4.37 3.14
CA CYS A 126 7.65 4.15 2.47
C CYS A 126 6.82 5.43 2.41
N GLY A 127 6.62 5.96 1.21
CA GLY A 127 5.77 7.13 0.98
C GLY A 127 4.29 6.86 1.28
N PHE A 128 3.83 5.62 1.17
CA PHE A 128 2.46 5.24 1.51
C PHE A 128 2.17 5.33 3.02
N ALA A 129 3.13 4.98 3.86
CA ALA A 129 2.99 5.06 5.31
C ALA A 129 2.79 6.50 5.82
N LYS A 130 3.29 7.50 5.08
CA LYS A 130 3.08 8.93 5.39
C LYS A 130 1.61 9.34 5.42
N ARG A 131 0.71 8.57 4.78
CA ARG A 131 -0.74 8.82 4.77
C ARG A 131 -1.40 8.57 6.12
N PHE A 132 -0.76 7.81 6.99
CA PHE A 132 -1.28 7.43 8.31
C PHE A 132 -0.58 8.19 9.44
N SER A 133 0.34 9.10 9.11
CA SER A 133 0.99 9.98 10.09
C SER A 133 0.03 11.12 10.45
N TYR A 134 -0.28 11.26 11.72
CA TYR A 134 -1.07 12.34 12.29
C TYR A 134 -0.17 13.44 12.85
#